data_600e1cc35f9a7d294309ef67939600a3
#
_entry.id   600e1cc35f9a7d294309ef67939600a3
#
_cell.length_a   1.000
_cell.length_b   1.000
_cell.length_c   1.000
_cell.angle_alpha   90.00
_cell.angle_beta   90.00
_cell.angle_gamma   90.00
#
_symmetry.space_group_name_H-M   'P 1'
#
loop_
_entity.id
_entity.type
_entity.pdbx_description
1 polymer ?
#
loop_
_entity_poly.entity_id
_entity_poly.type
_entity_poly.pdbx_seq_one_letter_code
_entity_poly.pdbx_strand_id
1 'polypeptide(L)' 'KISDHSPIVGKTLQELNLKKNLLVGCLYRDGTVRIPRGQDTLQIGDNVVIVTTNKGLRDIRDILA' A
#
# COMPACT_ATOMS: atom_id res chain seq x y z
N LYS A 1 -6.15 5.77 3.00
CA LYS A 1 -5.68 5.61 4.38
C LYS A 1 -5.93 4.20 4.87
N ILE A 2 -4.94 3.61 5.51
CA ILE A 2 -5.01 2.23 5.96
C ILE A 2 -5.73 2.16 7.31
N SER A 3 -6.74 1.30 7.39
CA SER A 3 -7.46 1.05 8.64
C SER A 3 -6.92 -0.21 9.32
N ASP A 4 -7.30 -0.39 10.59
CA ASP A 4 -6.84 -1.52 11.40
C ASP A 4 -7.38 -2.88 10.95
N HIS A 5 -8.39 -2.91 10.09
CA HIS A 5 -8.97 -4.15 9.56
C HIS A 5 -8.39 -4.55 8.20
N SER A 6 -7.42 -3.80 7.70
CA SER A 6 -6.86 -4.10 6.39
C SER A 6 -5.95 -5.34 6.45
N PRO A 7 -6.10 -6.29 5.50
CA PRO A 7 -5.24 -7.48 5.47
C PRO A 7 -3.79 -7.19 5.11
N ILE A 8 -3.50 -5.97 4.68
CA ILE A 8 -2.14 -5.59 4.29
C ILE A 8 -1.30 -5.06 5.45
N VAL A 9 -1.92 -4.78 6.60
CA VAL A 9 -1.20 -4.22 7.75
C VAL A 9 -0.23 -5.24 8.34
N GLY A 10 0.99 -4.80 8.60
CA GLY A 10 2.01 -5.63 9.24
C GLY A 10 2.78 -6.54 8.31
N LYS A 11 2.40 -6.61 7.04
CA LYS A 11 3.13 -7.41 6.05
C LYS A 11 4.06 -6.51 5.25
N THR A 12 5.22 -7.06 4.87
CA THR A 12 6.11 -6.33 3.97
C THR A 12 5.51 -6.26 2.57
N LEU A 13 5.94 -5.26 1.80
CA LEU A 13 5.50 -5.15 0.41
C LEU A 13 5.88 -6.40 -0.40
N GLN A 14 7.02 -6.99 -0.07
CA GLN A 14 7.50 -8.19 -0.73
C GLN A 14 6.60 -9.39 -0.43
N GLU A 15 6.02 -9.46 0.76
CA GLU A 15 5.08 -10.52 1.15
C GLU A 15 3.70 -10.35 0.53
N LEU A 16 3.34 -9.12 0.18
CA LEU A 16 2.02 -8.84 -0.40
C LEU A 16 1.98 -9.31 -1.85
N ASN A 17 0.90 -10.00 -2.21
CA ASN A 17 0.65 -10.40 -3.57
C ASN A 17 -0.15 -9.30 -4.28
N LEU A 18 0.57 -8.33 -4.85
CA LEU A 18 -0.04 -7.16 -5.47
C LEU A 18 -0.48 -7.44 -6.90
N LYS A 19 -1.50 -6.72 -7.35
CA LYS A 19 -1.96 -6.77 -8.74
C LYS A 19 -0.86 -6.34 -9.69
N LYS A 20 -0.90 -6.86 -10.91
CA LYS A 20 0.00 -6.43 -11.99
C LYS A 20 -0.26 -4.98 -12.34
N ASN A 21 0.76 -4.32 -12.85
CA ASN A 21 0.69 -2.92 -13.27
C ASN A 21 0.34 -1.98 -12.11
N LEU A 22 0.74 -2.34 -10.90
CA LEU A 22 0.50 -1.56 -9.71
C LEU A 22 1.80 -1.38 -8.95
N LEU A 23 2.05 -0.14 -8.53
CA LEU A 23 3.24 0.22 -7.78
C LEU A 23 2.84 1.09 -6.60
N VAL A 24 3.39 0.79 -5.43
CA VAL A 24 3.27 1.70 -4.28
C VAL A 24 4.34 2.77 -4.44
N GLY A 25 3.92 3.97 -4.84
CA GLY A 25 4.84 5.06 -5.14
C GLY A 25 5.44 5.68 -3.89
N CYS A 26 4.61 6.02 -2.93
CA CYS A 26 5.07 6.57 -1.66
C CYS A 26 3.96 6.44 -0.62
N LEU A 27 4.32 6.73 0.62
CA LEU A 27 3.34 6.80 1.71
C LEU A 27 3.65 7.99 2.60
N TYR A 28 2.63 8.46 3.30
CA TYR A 28 2.74 9.49 4.32
C TYR A 28 2.49 8.86 5.67
N ARG A 29 3.45 8.98 6.56
CA ARG A 29 3.37 8.47 7.93
C ARG A 29 3.79 9.56 8.88
N ASP A 30 2.89 9.97 9.79
CA ASP A 30 3.17 11.01 10.78
C ASP A 30 3.70 12.31 10.14
N GLY A 31 3.12 12.69 8.99
CA GLY A 31 3.52 13.90 8.28
C GLY A 31 4.80 13.78 7.47
N THR A 32 5.39 12.61 7.42
CA THR A 32 6.64 12.37 6.68
C THR A 32 6.38 11.51 5.46
N VAL A 33 6.94 11.92 4.32
CA VAL A 33 6.89 11.15 3.08
C VAL A 33 7.95 10.07 3.12
N ARG A 34 7.56 8.84 2.78
CA ARG A 34 8.47 7.71 2.67
C ARG A 34 8.28 7.01 1.34
N ILE A 35 9.37 6.54 0.76
CA ILE A 35 9.33 5.69 -0.43
C ILE A 35 9.61 4.27 0.05
N PRO A 36 8.58 3.41 0.13
CA PRO A 36 8.75 2.08 0.71
C PRO A 36 9.50 1.15 -0.23
N ARG A 37 10.23 0.24 0.37
CA ARG A 37 10.94 -0.83 -0.32
C ARG A 37 10.25 -2.16 -0.04
N GLY A 38 10.70 -3.23 -0.72
CA GLY A 38 10.09 -4.54 -0.56
C GLY A 38 10.05 -5.06 0.87
N GLN A 39 11.01 -4.68 1.70
CA GLN A 39 11.09 -5.11 3.11
C GLN A 39 10.33 -4.19 4.07
N ASP A 40 9.80 -3.08 3.59
CA ASP A 40 9.03 -2.16 4.42
C ASP A 40 7.60 -2.66 4.57
N THR A 41 7.00 -2.35 5.73
CA THR A 41 5.60 -2.70 6.01
C THR A 41 4.71 -1.49 5.89
N LEU A 42 3.43 -1.73 5.56
CA LEU A 42 2.39 -0.72 5.65
C LEU A 42 1.77 -0.80 7.03
N GLN A 43 1.44 0.36 7.60
CA GLN A 43 0.93 0.45 8.97
C GLN A 43 -0.39 1.20 9.02
N ILE A 44 -1.13 0.95 10.09
CA ILE A 44 -2.39 1.65 10.35
C ILE A 44 -2.14 3.16 10.35
N GLY A 45 -2.99 3.90 9.65
CA GLY A 45 -2.90 5.35 9.57
C GLY A 45 -2.05 5.86 8.42
N ASP A 46 -1.32 4.98 7.72
CA ASP A 46 -0.55 5.40 6.55
C ASP A 46 -1.49 5.86 5.44
N ASN A 47 -1.11 6.94 4.76
CA ASN A 47 -1.72 7.35 3.51
C ASN A 47 -0.82 6.89 2.38
N VAL A 48 -1.34 6.02 1.53
CA VAL A 48 -0.55 5.34 0.50
C VAL A 48 -0.89 5.91 -0.86
N VAL A 49 0.13 6.24 -1.64
CA VAL A 49 -0.03 6.70 -3.02
C VAL A 49 0.26 5.53 -3.95
N ILE A 50 -0.74 5.13 -4.72
CA ILE A 50 -0.65 4.02 -5.64
C ILE A 50 -0.52 4.54 -7.06
N VAL A 51 0.46 4.04 -7.80
CA VAL A 51 0.62 4.31 -9.23
C VAL A 51 0.21 3.05 -9.97
N THR A 52 -0.81 3.17 -10.81
CA THR A 52 -1.34 2.00 -11.50
C THR A 52 -2.01 2.38 -12.82
N THR A 53 -2.02 1.44 -13.76
CA THR A 53 -2.83 1.53 -14.96
C THR A 53 -4.17 0.80 -14.79
N ASN A 54 -4.38 0.11 -13.67
CA ASN A 54 -5.65 -0.55 -13.38
C ASN A 54 -6.72 0.49 -13.09
N LYS A 55 -7.90 0.30 -13.67
CA LYS A 55 -9.07 1.14 -13.37
C LYS A 55 -9.96 0.39 -12.39
N GLY A 56 -10.68 1.14 -11.56
CA GLY A 56 -11.65 0.55 -10.64
C GLY A 56 -11.11 0.21 -9.26
N LEU A 57 -9.91 0.65 -8.93
CA LEU A 57 -9.43 0.53 -7.54
C LEU A 57 -10.20 1.50 -6.67
N ARG A 58 -10.88 1.00 -5.64
CA ARG A 58 -11.73 1.80 -4.76
C ARG A 58 -11.32 1.75 -3.31
N ASP A 59 -10.57 0.72 -2.93
CA ASP A 59 -10.14 0.48 -1.55
C ASP A 59 -8.71 0.02 -1.58
N ILE A 60 -7.99 0.26 -0.49
CA ILE A 60 -6.60 -0.20 -0.38
C ILE A 60 -6.48 -1.72 -0.55
N ARG A 61 -7.51 -2.47 -0.18
CA ARG A 61 -7.51 -3.93 -0.35
C ARG A 61 -7.55 -4.36 -1.81
N ASP A 62 -7.97 -3.48 -2.70
CA ASP A 62 -8.05 -3.77 -4.14
C ASP A 62 -6.67 -3.87 -4.79
N ILE A 63 -5.61 -3.49 -4.08
CA ILE A 63 -4.24 -3.63 -4.60
C ILE A 63 -3.76 -5.08 -4.59
N LEU A 64 -4.41 -5.94 -3.82
CA LEU A 64 -4.07 -7.35 -3.75
C LEU A 64 -4.53 -8.10 -5.00
N ALA A 65 -3.71 -9.02 -5.43
CA ALA A 65 -4.02 -9.84 -6.60
C ALA A 65 -5.23 -10.75 -6.41
#